data_9fefd7c4a1dad90c878137852c435c5f
#
_entry.id   9fefd7c4a1dad90c878137852c435c5f
#
_cell.length_a   1.000
_cell.length_b   1.000
_cell.length_c   1.000
_cell.angle_alpha   90.00
_cell.angle_beta   90.00
_cell.angle_gamma   90.00
#
_symmetry.space_group_name_H-M   'P 1'
#
loop_
_entity.id
_entity.type
_entity.pdbx_description
1 polymer ?
#
loop_
_entity_poly.entity_id
_entity_poly.type
_entity_poly.pdbx_seq_one_letter_code
_entity_poly.pdbx_strand_id
1 'polypeptide(L)'
;MNYLMSRFLGSGGTIVRGTVNHINELVEGGASIFQSGRQGANPQPPRAIVVCTGLGARNLGGLEDKNMIPVKGQTVLIRAPWVQFGTSVSDERGMWTYVIPRRSGNVILGGVKHVNSWCVFSSPDVCARWNK
;
A
#
# COMPACT_ATOMS: atom_id res chain seq x y z
N MET A 1 11.92 -2.15 0.38
CA MET A 1 11.21 -2.73 1.53
C MET A 1 12.08 -3.70 2.32
N ASN A 2 12.81 -4.62 1.67
CA ASN A 2 13.66 -5.62 2.35
C ASN A 2 14.71 -5.03 3.29
N TYR A 3 15.32 -3.90 2.95
CA TYR A 3 16.34 -3.25 3.78
C TYR A 3 15.80 -2.80 5.15
N LEU A 4 14.65 -2.12 5.17
CA LEU A 4 14.03 -1.68 6.43
C LEU A 4 13.59 -2.85 7.29
N MET A 5 13.06 -3.90 6.65
CA MET A 5 12.66 -5.13 7.34
C MET A 5 13.85 -5.85 7.97
N SER A 6 14.97 -5.97 7.24
CA SER A 6 16.21 -6.54 7.78
C SER A 6 16.72 -5.75 8.99
N ARG A 7 16.70 -4.43 8.93
CA ARG A 7 17.11 -3.58 10.06
C ARG A 7 16.20 -3.77 11.27
N PHE A 8 14.88 -3.79 11.03
CA PHE A 8 13.90 -4.03 12.10
C PHE A 8 14.13 -5.35 12.81
N LEU A 9 14.29 -6.43 12.05
CA LEU A 9 14.60 -7.76 12.62
C LEU A 9 15.94 -7.79 13.34
N GLY A 10 16.97 -7.16 12.76
CA GLY A 10 18.31 -7.04 13.37
C GLY A 10 18.31 -6.23 14.68
N SER A 11 17.33 -5.35 14.88
CA SER A 11 17.12 -4.60 16.11
C SER A 11 16.28 -5.35 17.16
N GLY A 12 15.99 -6.64 16.94
CA GLY A 12 15.19 -7.48 17.86
C GLY A 12 13.68 -7.40 17.61
N GLY A 13 13.26 -6.76 16.52
CA GLY A 13 11.85 -6.73 16.12
C GLY A 13 11.35 -8.11 15.69
N THR A 14 10.08 -8.37 15.88
CA THR A 14 9.44 -9.64 15.50
C THR A 14 8.34 -9.38 14.48
N ILE A 15 8.25 -10.24 13.47
CA ILE A 15 7.18 -10.21 12.47
C ILE A 15 6.32 -11.46 12.68
N VAL A 16 5.03 -11.23 12.85
CA VAL A 16 4.05 -12.29 12.99
C VAL A 16 2.99 -12.13 11.91
N ARG A 17 2.67 -13.22 11.21
CA ARG A 17 1.58 -13.22 10.25
C ARG A 17 0.30 -13.68 10.96
N GLY A 18 -0.74 -12.87 10.88
CA GLY A 18 -2.03 -13.19 11.49
C GLY A 18 -3.12 -12.28 10.93
N THR A 19 -4.35 -12.59 11.30
CA THR A 19 -5.52 -11.78 10.99
C THR A 19 -6.01 -11.11 12.26
N VAL A 20 -6.28 -9.82 12.21
CA VAL A 20 -6.88 -9.03 13.27
C VAL A 20 -8.25 -8.58 12.80
N ASN A 21 -9.30 -8.98 13.49
CA ASN A 21 -10.67 -8.59 13.14
C ASN A 21 -11.12 -7.36 13.94
N HIS A 22 -10.59 -7.19 15.15
CA HIS A 22 -10.92 -6.08 16.02
C HIS A 22 -9.68 -5.57 16.74
N ILE A 23 -9.53 -4.24 16.87
CA ILE A 23 -8.33 -3.64 17.47
C ILE A 23 -8.13 -4.06 18.94
N ASN A 24 -9.22 -4.35 19.67
CA ASN A 24 -9.14 -4.77 21.07
C ASN A 24 -8.41 -6.10 21.24
N GLU A 25 -8.40 -6.97 20.23
CA GLU A 25 -7.60 -8.21 20.29
C GLU A 25 -6.12 -7.88 20.57
N LEU A 26 -5.61 -6.80 19.94
CA LEU A 26 -4.24 -6.35 20.16
C LEU A 26 -4.07 -5.57 21.46
N VAL A 27 -5.09 -4.82 21.88
CA VAL A 27 -5.05 -4.04 23.14
C VAL A 27 -4.98 -4.97 24.34
N GLU A 28 -5.75 -6.04 24.34
CA GLU A 28 -5.87 -6.98 25.45
C GLU A 28 -4.79 -8.08 25.41
N GLY A 29 -4.56 -8.66 24.24
CA GLY A 29 -3.69 -9.82 24.05
C GLY A 29 -2.29 -9.51 23.52
N GLY A 30 -2.08 -8.29 22.98
CA GLY A 30 -0.83 -7.92 22.35
C GLY A 30 -0.44 -8.88 21.22
N ALA A 31 0.86 -9.10 21.04
CA ALA A 31 1.37 -10.04 20.03
C ALA A 31 1.18 -11.52 20.43
N SER A 32 0.82 -11.80 21.69
CA SER A 32 0.65 -13.16 22.19
C SER A 32 -0.50 -13.92 21.53
N ILE A 33 -1.52 -13.20 21.03
CA ILE A 33 -2.65 -13.78 20.30
C ILE A 33 -2.24 -14.61 19.07
N PHE A 34 -1.06 -14.33 18.50
CA PHE A 34 -0.54 -15.03 17.32
C PHE A 34 0.48 -16.12 17.68
N GLN A 35 0.80 -16.29 18.95
CA GLN A 35 1.80 -17.26 19.45
C GLN A 35 1.13 -18.53 19.98
N SER A 36 0.56 -19.32 19.08
CA SER A 36 -0.01 -20.63 19.43
C SER A 36 1.11 -21.54 19.98
N GLY A 37 1.05 -21.87 21.28
CA GLY A 37 1.90 -22.90 21.89
C GLY A 37 2.94 -22.44 22.92
N ARG A 38 3.11 -21.16 23.19
CA ARG A 38 3.89 -20.70 24.34
C ARG A 38 2.97 -20.43 25.55
N GLN A 39 2.60 -21.50 26.23
CA GLN A 39 2.04 -21.39 27.58
C GLN A 39 3.10 -20.77 28.51
N GLY A 40 2.79 -19.57 29.04
CA GLY A 40 3.62 -18.96 30.08
C GLY A 40 3.98 -17.48 29.88
N ALA A 41 3.77 -16.90 28.73
CA ALA A 41 3.94 -15.46 28.59
C ALA A 41 2.68 -14.74 29.08
N ASN A 42 2.77 -14.10 30.24
CA ASN A 42 1.75 -13.17 30.71
C ASN A 42 1.56 -12.10 29.61
N PRO A 43 0.37 -11.96 28.99
CA PRO A 43 0.18 -11.02 27.92
C PRO A 43 0.40 -9.59 28.45
N GLN A 44 1.51 -9.00 28.04
CA GLN A 44 1.77 -7.60 28.36
C GLN A 44 1.07 -6.74 27.31
N PRO A 45 0.20 -5.84 27.70
CA PRO A 45 -0.44 -4.92 26.78
C PRO A 45 0.63 -4.05 26.10
N PRO A 46 0.50 -3.78 24.79
CA PRO A 46 1.45 -2.94 24.08
C PRO A 46 1.39 -1.50 24.61
N ARG A 47 2.54 -0.84 24.66
CA ARG A 47 2.59 0.60 25.04
C ARG A 47 1.93 1.51 23.99
N ALA A 48 1.96 1.09 22.75
CA ALA A 48 1.34 1.79 21.63
C ALA A 48 1.02 0.80 20.51
N ILE A 49 -0.02 1.08 19.76
CA ILE A 49 -0.41 0.33 18.56
C ILE A 49 -0.43 1.33 17.40
N VAL A 50 0.29 1.01 16.32
CA VAL A 50 0.29 1.80 15.09
C VAL A 50 -0.47 1.01 14.03
N VAL A 51 -1.61 1.54 13.59
CA VAL A 51 -2.47 0.90 12.61
C VAL A 51 -2.11 1.37 11.20
N CYS A 52 -1.53 0.49 10.40
CA CYS A 52 -1.10 0.76 9.02
C CYS A 52 -1.82 -0.15 8.02
N THR A 53 -3.12 -0.35 8.18
CA THR A 53 -3.93 -1.30 7.40
C THR A 53 -4.45 -0.74 6.08
N GLY A 54 -4.12 0.51 5.75
CA GLY A 54 -4.60 1.16 4.52
C GLY A 54 -6.13 1.11 4.42
N LEU A 55 -6.66 0.67 3.29
CA LEU A 55 -8.11 0.52 3.08
C LEU A 55 -8.78 -0.45 4.07
N GLY A 56 -8.01 -1.36 4.66
CA GLY A 56 -8.50 -2.27 5.69
C GLY A 56 -8.98 -1.58 6.98
N ALA A 57 -8.49 -0.36 7.24
CA ALA A 57 -8.94 0.45 8.37
C ALA A 57 -10.46 0.69 8.36
N ARG A 58 -11.08 0.66 7.19
CA ARG A 58 -12.51 0.84 7.02
C ARG A 58 -13.34 -0.28 7.63
N ASN A 59 -12.78 -1.49 7.67
CA ASN A 59 -13.47 -2.70 8.10
C ASN A 59 -12.88 -3.32 9.38
N LEU A 60 -11.81 -2.73 9.92
CA LEU A 60 -11.21 -3.19 11.17
C LEU A 60 -12.11 -2.78 12.33
N GLY A 61 -12.63 -3.76 13.06
CA GLY A 61 -13.49 -3.52 14.20
C GLY A 61 -12.82 -2.66 15.25
N GLY A 62 -13.58 -1.70 15.81
CA GLY A 62 -13.07 -0.72 16.77
C GLY A 62 -12.30 0.45 16.16
N LEU A 63 -12.12 0.47 14.83
CA LEU A 63 -11.58 1.61 14.09
C LEU A 63 -12.60 2.12 13.07
N GLU A 64 -13.04 1.27 12.15
CA GLU A 64 -14.13 1.48 11.18
C GLU A 64 -14.10 2.84 10.48
N ASP A 65 -12.90 3.28 10.07
CA ASP A 65 -12.69 4.60 9.47
C ASP A 65 -13.38 4.73 8.12
N LYS A 66 -14.56 5.32 8.10
CA LYS A 66 -15.37 5.53 6.90
C LYS A 66 -14.79 6.59 5.95
N ASN A 67 -13.86 7.44 6.43
CA ASN A 67 -13.17 8.43 5.60
C ASN A 67 -12.07 7.80 4.73
N MET A 68 -11.67 6.57 5.04
CA MET A 68 -10.70 5.85 4.22
C MET A 68 -11.34 5.42 2.91
N ILE A 69 -11.02 6.09 1.81
CA ILE A 69 -11.52 5.83 0.47
C ILE A 69 -10.40 5.42 -0.48
N PRO A 70 -10.66 4.53 -1.44
CA PRO A 70 -9.64 4.15 -2.42
C PRO A 70 -9.42 5.27 -3.44
N VAL A 71 -8.17 5.45 -3.80
CA VAL A 71 -7.79 6.24 -4.97
C VAL A 71 -7.08 5.31 -5.93
N LYS A 72 -7.75 4.97 -7.02
CA LYS A 72 -7.20 4.11 -8.06
C LYS A 72 -6.27 4.90 -8.96
N GLY A 73 -5.04 4.44 -9.09
CA GLY A 73 -4.11 4.85 -10.14
C GLY A 73 -3.92 3.72 -11.14
N GLN A 74 -3.72 4.07 -12.40
CA GLN A 74 -3.35 3.11 -13.44
C GLN A 74 -2.16 3.64 -14.22
N THR A 75 -1.21 2.75 -14.49
CA THR A 75 -0.01 3.03 -15.28
C THR A 75 0.09 2.04 -16.42
N VAL A 76 0.76 2.44 -17.48
CA VAL A 76 1.15 1.58 -18.61
C VAL A 76 2.65 1.40 -18.58
N LEU A 77 3.12 0.18 -18.71
CA LEU A 77 4.52 -0.15 -18.81
C LEU A 77 4.85 -0.51 -20.27
N ILE A 78 5.78 0.22 -20.87
CA ILE A 78 6.24 -0.03 -22.22
C ILE A 78 7.75 -0.29 -22.26
N ARG A 79 8.22 -0.95 -23.28
CA ARG A 79 9.65 -1.13 -23.58
C ARG A 79 10.11 0.02 -24.49
N ALA A 80 10.89 0.97 -23.96
CA ALA A 80 11.37 2.13 -24.70
C ALA A 80 12.74 2.58 -24.17
N PRO A 81 13.83 1.81 -24.40
CA PRO A 81 15.16 2.06 -23.85
C PRO A 81 15.79 3.37 -24.33
N TRP A 82 15.29 3.94 -25.40
CA TRP A 82 15.71 5.23 -25.93
C TRP A 82 15.18 6.45 -25.15
N VAL A 83 14.15 6.25 -24.32
CA VAL A 83 13.65 7.33 -23.46
C VAL A 83 14.51 7.41 -22.21
N GLN A 84 15.30 8.47 -22.10
CA GLN A 84 16.27 8.65 -21.02
C GLN A 84 15.86 9.72 -20.01
N PHE A 85 14.91 10.58 -20.36
CA PHE A 85 14.47 11.67 -19.51
C PHE A 85 13.03 11.45 -19.03
N GLY A 86 12.84 11.66 -17.72
CA GLY A 86 11.52 11.72 -17.13
C GLY A 86 10.89 13.08 -17.36
N THR A 87 9.58 13.09 -17.58
CA THR A 87 8.79 14.31 -17.66
C THR A 87 7.47 14.14 -16.95
N SER A 88 6.95 15.22 -16.43
CA SER A 88 5.60 15.25 -15.87
C SER A 88 4.93 16.58 -16.20
N VAL A 89 3.66 16.52 -16.51
CA VAL A 89 2.82 17.68 -16.84
C VAL A 89 1.54 17.59 -16.03
N SER A 90 1.18 18.69 -15.41
CA SER A 90 -0.12 18.86 -14.76
C SER A 90 -0.93 19.85 -15.55
N ASP A 91 -2.18 19.51 -15.87
CA ASP A 91 -3.11 20.42 -16.50
C ASP A 91 -3.90 21.22 -15.45
N GLU A 92 -4.64 22.23 -15.90
CA GLU A 92 -5.48 23.09 -15.06
C GLU A 92 -6.60 22.32 -14.34
N ARG A 93 -6.98 21.14 -14.85
CA ARG A 93 -7.98 20.26 -14.27
C ARG A 93 -7.39 19.31 -13.20
N GLY A 94 -6.10 19.46 -12.87
CA GLY A 94 -5.40 18.62 -11.92
C GLY A 94 -5.10 17.21 -12.44
N MET A 95 -5.21 17.00 -13.75
CA MET A 95 -4.74 15.76 -14.38
C MET A 95 -3.23 15.78 -14.47
N TRP A 96 -2.61 14.77 -13.91
CA TRP A 96 -1.17 14.62 -13.88
C TRP A 96 -0.74 13.50 -14.83
N THR A 97 0.04 13.86 -15.83
CA THR A 97 0.63 12.91 -16.79
C THR A 97 2.13 12.85 -16.60
N TYR A 98 2.70 11.67 -16.58
CA TYR A 98 4.12 11.48 -16.40
C TYR A 98 4.68 10.34 -17.25
N VAL A 99 5.95 10.50 -17.60
CA VAL A 99 6.78 9.52 -18.28
C VAL A 99 8.00 9.28 -17.39
N ILE A 100 8.17 8.05 -16.89
CA ILE A 100 9.26 7.70 -15.98
C ILE A 100 10.09 6.57 -16.58
N PRO A 101 11.27 6.88 -17.16
CA PRO A 101 12.19 5.85 -17.62
C PRO A 101 12.80 5.10 -16.44
N ARG A 102 12.99 3.81 -16.62
CA ARG A 102 13.67 2.93 -15.67
C ARG A 102 14.99 2.45 -16.23
N ARG A 103 15.96 2.20 -15.38
CA ARG A 103 17.27 1.66 -15.76
C ARG A 103 17.18 0.34 -16.54
N SER A 104 16.11 -0.40 -16.39
CA SER A 104 15.84 -1.63 -17.15
C SER A 104 15.50 -1.40 -18.62
N GLY A 105 15.35 -0.15 -19.06
CA GLY A 105 14.89 0.23 -20.40
C GLY A 105 13.35 0.16 -20.54
N ASN A 106 12.64 -0.08 -19.46
CA ASN A 106 11.19 0.07 -19.43
C ASN A 106 10.83 1.52 -19.08
N VAL A 107 9.66 1.96 -19.52
CA VAL A 107 9.13 3.29 -19.23
C VAL A 107 7.74 3.14 -18.65
N ILE A 108 7.49 3.85 -17.56
CA ILE A 108 6.16 3.94 -16.97
C ILE A 108 5.48 5.19 -17.50
N LEU A 109 4.31 5.01 -18.07
CA LEU A 109 3.40 6.07 -18.47
C LEU A 109 2.24 6.12 -17.48
N GLY A 110 1.89 7.29 -17.00
CA GLY A 110 0.82 7.55 -16.06
C GLY A 110 0.40 9.03 -16.17
N GLY A 111 -0.56 9.55 -15.51
CA GLY A 111 -1.32 9.08 -14.42
C GLY A 111 -2.80 9.22 -14.69
N VAL A 112 -3.47 8.31 -14.06
CA VAL A 112 -4.91 8.35 -13.95
C VAL A 112 -5.23 8.32 -12.46
N LYS A 113 -6.19 9.13 -12.05
CA LYS A 113 -6.64 9.22 -10.66
C LYS A 113 -8.15 9.11 -10.63
N HIS A 114 -8.65 7.99 -10.13
CA HIS A 114 -10.08 7.79 -9.88
C HIS A 114 -10.31 7.70 -8.37
N VAL A 115 -10.91 8.73 -7.82
CA VAL A 115 -11.26 8.79 -6.40
C VAL A 115 -12.49 7.91 -6.16
N ASN A 116 -12.51 7.19 -5.05
CA ASN A 116 -13.57 6.28 -4.63
C ASN A 116 -13.87 5.15 -5.64
N SER A 117 -12.86 4.71 -6.38
CA SER A 117 -12.98 3.60 -7.32
C SER A 117 -12.51 2.30 -6.67
N TRP A 118 -13.43 1.40 -6.41
CA TRP A 118 -13.20 0.06 -5.84
C TRP A 118 -12.90 -1.01 -6.90
N CYS A 119 -12.98 -0.64 -8.18
CA CYS A 119 -12.69 -1.55 -9.28
C CYS A 119 -11.18 -1.81 -9.38
N VAL A 120 -10.78 -3.08 -9.25
CA VAL A 120 -9.38 -3.51 -9.36
C VAL A 120 -8.95 -3.78 -10.81
N PHE A 121 -9.88 -3.83 -11.74
CA PHE A 121 -9.58 -4.07 -13.16
C PHE A 121 -9.05 -2.81 -13.84
N SER A 122 -8.15 -3.02 -14.82
CA SER A 122 -7.64 -1.94 -15.66
C SER A 122 -8.76 -1.38 -16.55
N SER A 123 -8.80 -0.04 -16.67
CA SER A 123 -9.73 0.61 -17.58
C SER A 123 -9.11 0.68 -18.99
N PRO A 124 -9.82 0.25 -20.04
CA PRO A 124 -9.33 0.32 -21.44
C PRO A 124 -8.96 1.75 -21.87
N ASP A 125 -9.65 2.75 -21.33
CA ASP A 125 -9.47 4.18 -21.66
C ASP A 125 -8.05 4.68 -21.38
N VAL A 126 -7.33 4.05 -20.44
CA VAL A 126 -5.93 4.42 -20.14
C VAL A 126 -5.00 4.01 -21.26
N CYS A 127 -5.22 2.83 -21.87
CA CYS A 127 -4.44 2.41 -23.03
C CYS A 127 -4.74 3.26 -24.27
N ALA A 128 -6.01 3.63 -24.49
CA ALA A 128 -6.42 4.45 -25.62
C ALA A 128 -5.83 5.88 -25.57
N ARG A 129 -5.55 6.40 -24.39
CA ARG A 129 -4.93 7.72 -24.22
C ARG A 129 -3.50 7.80 -24.75
N TRP A 130 -2.78 6.70 -24.79
CA TRP A 130 -1.37 6.63 -25.21
C TRP A 130 -1.19 6.12 -26.65
N ASN A 131 -2.28 5.78 -27.34
CA ASN A 131 -2.29 5.35 -28.74
C ASN A 131 -2.59 6.48 -29.74
N LYS A 132 -2.55 7.74 -29.29
CA LYS A 132 -2.61 8.93 -30.14
C LYS A 132 -1.24 9.58 -30.15
#